data_a6052359f1eb1b724ef453a5967240da
#
_entry.id   a6052359f1eb1b724ef453a5967240da
#
_cell.length_a   1.000
_cell.length_b   1.000
_cell.length_c   1.000
_cell.angle_alpha   90.00
_cell.angle_beta   90.00
_cell.angle_gamma   90.00
#
_symmetry.space_group_name_H-M   'P 1'
#
loop_
_entity.id
_entity.type
_entity.pdbx_description
1 polymer ?
#
loop_
_entity_poly.entity_id
_entity_poly.type
_entity_poly.pdbx_seq_one_letter_code
_entity_poly.pdbx_strand_id
1 'polypeptide(L)'
;MTTIVETTRIAERPDALWHEIGRFGAVGEWHPLLDKVESEGEREGCRRTAEAKDGSRQTERLFETDAEQHFYRYGIESTTMPVRDYVAEFKVQDNHDGTSTVVWLAEFQPEADEPKATEAIRDFLRTGLNNLAAVHGK
;
A
#
# COMPACT_ATOMS: atom_id res chain seq x y z
N MET A 1 -12.72 -1.69 -15.26
CA MET A 1 -12.09 -1.68 -13.92
C MET A 1 -11.01 -2.74 -13.85
N THR A 2 -9.81 -2.36 -13.51
CA THR A 2 -8.69 -3.29 -13.40
C THR A 2 -8.39 -3.52 -11.92
N THR A 3 -8.21 -4.79 -11.54
CA THR A 3 -7.90 -5.18 -10.16
C THR A 3 -6.56 -5.89 -10.12
N ILE A 4 -5.68 -5.46 -9.20
CA ILE A 4 -4.39 -6.08 -8.99
C ILE A 4 -4.30 -6.50 -7.53
N VAL A 5 -3.79 -7.71 -7.28
CA VAL A 5 -3.54 -8.21 -5.93
C VAL A 5 -2.11 -8.75 -5.89
N GLU A 6 -1.32 -8.24 -4.94
CA GLU A 6 0.02 -8.77 -4.68
C GLU A 6 0.10 -9.16 -3.21
N THR A 7 0.79 -10.24 -2.93
CA THR A 7 0.91 -10.77 -1.57
C THR A 7 2.34 -11.17 -1.25
N THR A 8 2.67 -11.16 0.04
CA THR A 8 3.93 -11.72 0.51
C THR A 8 3.72 -12.32 1.91
N ARG A 9 4.43 -13.41 2.19
CA ARG A 9 4.40 -14.04 3.51
C ARG A 9 5.55 -13.50 4.35
N ILE A 10 5.26 -13.18 5.61
CA ILE A 10 6.25 -12.63 6.53
C ILE A 10 6.23 -13.46 7.82
N ALA A 11 7.41 -13.84 8.31
CA ALA A 11 7.57 -14.69 9.50
C ALA A 11 7.45 -13.85 10.77
N GLU A 12 6.32 -13.15 10.91
CA GLU A 12 6.01 -12.30 12.06
C GLU A 12 4.53 -12.43 12.36
N ARG A 13 4.17 -12.27 13.64
CA ARG A 13 2.76 -12.33 14.05
C ARG A 13 2.01 -11.09 13.52
N PRO A 14 0.73 -11.23 13.17
CA PRO A 14 -0.03 -10.15 12.57
C PRO A 14 -0.07 -8.86 13.41
N ASP A 15 -0.28 -8.97 14.71
CA ASP A 15 -0.38 -7.79 15.57
C ASP A 15 0.97 -7.08 15.72
N ALA A 16 2.06 -7.82 15.85
CA ALA A 16 3.40 -7.24 15.92
C ALA A 16 3.77 -6.56 14.60
N LEU A 17 3.48 -7.23 13.48
CA LEU A 17 3.75 -6.66 12.15
C LEU A 17 2.90 -5.43 11.91
N TRP A 18 1.60 -5.49 12.23
CA TRP A 18 0.69 -4.36 12.05
C TRP A 18 1.14 -3.13 12.86
N HIS A 19 1.65 -3.34 14.05
CA HIS A 19 2.17 -2.26 14.89
C HIS A 19 3.27 -1.47 14.15
N GLU A 20 4.07 -2.15 13.35
CA GLU A 20 5.19 -1.53 12.63
C GLU A 20 4.76 -0.92 11.29
N ILE A 21 3.88 -1.59 10.52
CA ILE A 21 3.61 -1.21 9.15
C ILE A 21 2.18 -0.69 8.92
N GLY A 22 1.30 -0.82 9.89
CA GLY A 22 -0.13 -0.53 9.71
C GLY A 22 -0.52 0.94 9.76
N ARG A 23 0.37 1.84 10.16
CA ARG A 23 0.07 3.27 10.17
C ARG A 23 0.03 3.77 8.73
N PHE A 24 -0.96 4.60 8.44
CA PHE A 24 -1.16 5.14 7.08
C PHE A 24 0.08 5.84 6.54
N GLY A 25 0.77 6.58 7.39
CA GLY A 25 1.99 7.30 7.01
C GLY A 25 3.25 6.43 6.98
N ALA A 26 3.18 5.18 7.42
CA ALA A 26 4.37 4.33 7.55
C ALA A 26 4.90 3.78 6.22
N VAL A 27 4.12 3.88 5.14
CA VAL A 27 4.51 3.32 3.84
C VAL A 27 5.86 3.85 3.36
N GLY A 28 6.19 5.09 3.68
CA GLY A 28 7.47 5.70 3.31
C GLY A 28 8.66 5.09 4.04
N GLU A 29 8.43 4.38 5.14
CA GLU A 29 9.50 3.77 5.92
C GLU A 29 9.96 2.45 5.32
N TRP A 30 9.10 1.79 4.52
CA TRP A 30 9.42 0.46 4.00
C TRP A 30 9.33 0.35 2.48
N HIS A 31 8.73 1.30 1.78
CA HIS A 31 8.62 1.22 0.31
C HIS A 31 9.83 1.89 -0.34
N PRO A 32 10.69 1.13 -1.03
CA PRO A 32 11.98 1.67 -1.52
C PRO A 32 11.85 2.67 -2.66
N LEU A 33 10.72 2.73 -3.36
CA LEU A 33 10.52 3.69 -4.45
C LEU A 33 10.05 5.06 -3.95
N LEU A 34 9.67 5.17 -2.68
CA LEU A 34 9.20 6.42 -2.11
C LEU A 34 10.35 7.19 -1.46
N ASP A 35 10.46 8.46 -1.80
CA ASP A 35 11.46 9.36 -1.25
C ASP A 35 10.95 10.08 -0.01
N LYS A 36 9.67 10.49 -0.05
CA LYS A 36 9.07 11.27 1.01
C LYS A 36 7.58 10.96 1.13
N VAL A 37 7.12 10.76 2.36
CA VAL A 37 5.70 10.60 2.64
C VAL A 37 5.34 11.53 3.80
N GLU A 38 4.34 12.38 3.60
CA GLU A 38 3.80 13.24 4.64
C GLU A 38 2.36 12.84 4.90
N SER A 39 2.00 12.61 6.15
CA SER A 39 0.66 12.22 6.54
C SER A 39 0.06 13.23 7.50
N GLU A 40 -1.23 13.54 7.32
CA GLU A 40 -1.98 14.40 8.25
C GLU A 40 -2.31 13.69 9.56
N GLY A 41 -2.18 12.36 9.58
CA GLY A 41 -2.47 11.54 10.75
C GLY A 41 -2.89 10.13 10.34
N GLU A 42 -3.52 9.44 11.29
CA GLU A 42 -3.87 8.02 11.13
C GLU A 42 -5.38 7.80 11.18
N ARG A 43 -6.17 8.86 11.22
CA ARG A 43 -7.63 8.76 11.33
C ARG A 43 -8.28 8.77 9.95
N GLU A 44 -9.45 8.16 9.87
CA GLU A 44 -10.25 8.18 8.64
C GLU A 44 -10.51 9.62 8.20
N GLY A 45 -10.37 9.86 6.90
CA GLY A 45 -10.46 11.18 6.32
C GLY A 45 -9.12 11.90 6.16
N CYS A 46 -8.08 11.44 6.84
CA CYS A 46 -6.74 12.04 6.70
C CYS A 46 -6.13 11.75 5.34
N ARG A 47 -5.27 12.66 4.90
CA ARG A 47 -4.53 12.51 3.65
C ARG A 47 -3.09 12.16 3.93
N ARG A 48 -2.47 11.46 2.98
CA ARG A 48 -1.01 11.36 2.92
C ARG A 48 -0.57 11.74 1.51
N THR A 49 0.56 12.41 1.41
CA THR A 49 1.16 12.78 0.12
C THR A 49 2.46 12.00 -0.02
N ALA A 50 2.58 11.25 -1.09
CA ALA A 50 3.76 10.45 -1.38
C ALA A 50 4.49 11.02 -2.59
N GLU A 51 5.80 11.15 -2.46
CA GLU A 51 6.67 11.56 -3.55
C GLU A 51 7.66 10.44 -3.82
N ALA A 52 7.69 9.94 -5.05
CA ALA A 52 8.59 8.87 -5.44
C ALA A 52 9.95 9.43 -5.88
N LYS A 53 10.94 8.56 -5.91
CA LYS A 53 12.30 8.94 -6.31
C LYS A 53 12.40 9.41 -7.76
N ASP A 54 11.45 9.01 -8.59
CA ASP A 54 11.38 9.46 -9.99
C ASP A 54 10.67 10.79 -10.16
N GLY A 55 10.24 11.42 -9.06
CA GLY A 55 9.54 12.71 -9.07
C GLY A 55 8.03 12.61 -9.17
N SER A 56 7.47 11.43 -9.36
CA SER A 56 6.02 11.27 -9.38
C SER A 56 5.44 11.52 -7.98
N ARG A 57 4.21 12.04 -7.93
CA ARG A 57 3.56 12.42 -6.68
C ARG A 57 2.11 11.98 -6.69
N GLN A 58 1.59 11.66 -5.51
CA GLN A 58 0.18 11.39 -5.35
C GLN A 58 -0.31 11.74 -3.95
N THR A 59 -1.56 12.17 -3.88
CA THR A 59 -2.25 12.44 -2.62
C THR A 59 -3.33 11.39 -2.45
N GLU A 60 -3.34 10.76 -1.29
CA GLU A 60 -4.25 9.67 -0.96
C GLU A 60 -5.05 10.03 0.28
N ARG A 61 -6.31 9.57 0.32
CA ARG A 61 -7.19 9.77 1.46
C ARG A 61 -7.51 8.44 2.11
N LEU A 62 -7.38 8.37 3.43
CA LEU A 62 -7.72 7.19 4.22
C LEU A 62 -9.25 7.11 4.36
N PHE A 63 -9.85 6.04 3.84
CA PHE A 63 -11.29 5.82 3.91
C PHE A 63 -11.69 5.04 5.15
N GLU A 64 -10.92 4.01 5.47
CA GLU A 64 -11.25 3.10 6.57
C GLU A 64 -9.95 2.51 7.13
N THR A 65 -9.91 2.33 8.45
CA THR A 65 -8.81 1.62 9.10
C THR A 65 -9.37 0.80 10.27
N ASP A 66 -8.81 -0.38 10.47
CA ASP A 66 -9.25 -1.29 11.55
C ASP A 66 -8.02 -1.98 12.13
N ALA A 67 -7.66 -1.57 13.36
CA ALA A 67 -6.48 -2.09 14.05
C ALA A 67 -6.68 -3.52 14.56
N GLU A 68 -7.92 -3.98 14.71
CA GLU A 68 -8.21 -5.35 15.12
C GLU A 68 -8.17 -6.32 13.95
N GLN A 69 -8.67 -5.88 12.80
CA GLN A 69 -8.68 -6.66 11.56
C GLN A 69 -7.41 -6.48 10.76
N HIS A 70 -6.55 -5.55 11.13
CA HIS A 70 -5.26 -5.26 10.52
C HIS A 70 -5.38 -4.89 9.04
N PHE A 71 -6.17 -3.87 8.74
CA PHE A 71 -6.24 -3.35 7.37
C PHE A 71 -6.50 -1.85 7.35
N TYR A 72 -6.16 -1.20 6.24
CA TYR A 72 -6.69 0.11 5.91
C TYR A 72 -7.03 0.15 4.42
N ARG A 73 -7.98 1.02 4.11
CA ARG A 73 -8.47 1.22 2.75
C ARG A 73 -8.37 2.70 2.40
N TYR A 74 -7.91 3.00 1.21
CA TYR A 74 -7.67 4.38 0.80
C TYR A 74 -7.97 4.56 -0.69
N GLY A 75 -8.11 5.84 -1.09
CA GLY A 75 -8.27 6.20 -2.49
C GLY A 75 -7.27 7.28 -2.87
N ILE A 76 -6.95 7.38 -4.14
CA ILE A 76 -6.08 8.42 -4.66
C ILE A 76 -6.94 9.62 -5.04
N GLU A 77 -6.63 10.80 -4.49
CA GLU A 77 -7.29 12.06 -4.84
C GLU A 77 -6.61 12.75 -6.03
N SER A 78 -5.29 12.68 -6.10
CA SER A 78 -4.53 13.21 -7.23
C SER A 78 -3.29 12.39 -7.45
N THR A 79 -2.90 12.21 -8.72
CA THR A 79 -1.75 11.40 -9.06
C THR A 79 -1.19 11.81 -10.41
N THR A 80 0.12 11.58 -10.59
CA THR A 80 0.77 11.73 -11.90
C THR A 80 0.70 10.44 -12.72
N MET A 81 0.16 9.36 -12.16
CA MET A 81 -0.01 8.10 -12.88
C MET A 81 -1.23 8.15 -13.80
N PRO A 82 -1.21 7.39 -14.92
CA PRO A 82 -2.32 7.39 -15.88
C PRO A 82 -3.49 6.51 -15.42
N VAL A 83 -4.04 6.78 -14.25
CA VAL A 83 -5.16 6.05 -13.66
C VAL A 83 -6.15 7.01 -13.02
N ARG A 84 -7.38 6.56 -12.85
CA ARG A 84 -8.43 7.29 -12.13
C ARG A 84 -9.25 6.30 -11.32
N ASP A 85 -10.04 6.83 -10.39
CA ASP A 85 -10.93 6.03 -9.52
C ASP A 85 -10.15 4.92 -8.81
N TYR A 86 -8.95 5.25 -8.35
CA TYR A 86 -8.05 4.30 -7.71
C TYR A 86 -8.43 4.13 -6.24
N VAL A 87 -8.73 2.89 -5.86
CA VAL A 87 -9.00 2.51 -4.47
C VAL A 87 -8.13 1.32 -4.14
N ALA A 88 -7.57 1.29 -2.95
CA ALA A 88 -6.68 0.21 -2.54
C ALA A 88 -6.96 -0.24 -1.11
N GLU A 89 -6.57 -1.47 -0.82
CA GLU A 89 -6.62 -2.05 0.52
C GLU A 89 -5.27 -2.66 0.85
N PHE A 90 -4.77 -2.34 2.04
CA PHE A 90 -3.53 -2.89 2.57
C PHE A 90 -3.88 -3.65 3.85
N LYS A 91 -3.56 -4.94 3.88
CA LYS A 91 -4.04 -5.84 4.93
C LYS A 91 -2.95 -6.80 5.39
N VAL A 92 -2.92 -7.06 6.69
CA VAL A 92 -2.09 -8.12 7.28
C VAL A 92 -3.03 -9.23 7.72
N GLN A 93 -2.86 -10.40 7.14
CA GLN A 93 -3.72 -11.55 7.34
C GLN A 93 -3.03 -12.56 8.25
N ASP A 94 -3.77 -13.09 9.23
CA ASP A 94 -3.24 -14.08 10.16
C ASP A 94 -3.22 -15.46 9.49
N ASN A 95 -2.05 -16.09 9.46
CA ASN A 95 -1.91 -17.45 8.93
C ASN A 95 -2.13 -18.51 10.00
N HIS A 96 -2.37 -18.11 11.25
CA HIS A 96 -2.64 -19.00 12.39
C HIS A 96 -1.48 -19.96 12.74
N ASP A 97 -0.27 -19.57 12.36
CA ASP A 97 0.94 -20.36 12.63
C ASP A 97 2.10 -19.48 13.13
N GLY A 98 1.79 -18.26 13.57
CA GLY A 98 2.80 -17.30 14.00
C GLY A 98 3.37 -16.47 12.86
N THR A 99 2.85 -16.64 11.65
CA THR A 99 3.26 -15.86 10.48
C THR A 99 2.07 -15.08 9.91
N SER A 100 2.36 -14.17 9.00
CA SER A 100 1.37 -13.29 8.38
C SER A 100 1.51 -13.31 6.86
N THR A 101 0.41 -13.00 6.18
CA THR A 101 0.41 -12.69 4.75
C THR A 101 0.00 -11.24 4.59
N VAL A 102 0.84 -10.43 3.96
CA VAL A 102 0.50 -9.06 3.62
C VAL A 102 -0.15 -9.07 2.25
N VAL A 103 -1.34 -8.49 2.17
CA VAL A 103 -2.13 -8.43 0.92
C VAL A 103 -2.31 -6.96 0.54
N TRP A 104 -1.90 -6.60 -0.67
CA TRP A 104 -2.09 -5.25 -1.18
C TRP A 104 -2.91 -5.34 -2.46
N LEU A 105 -4.11 -4.81 -2.41
CA LEU A 105 -5.06 -4.84 -3.52
C LEU A 105 -5.28 -3.43 -4.04
N ALA A 106 -5.37 -3.28 -5.36
CA ALA A 106 -5.68 -2.00 -5.98
C ALA A 106 -6.71 -2.22 -7.10
N GLU A 107 -7.69 -1.32 -7.17
CA GLU A 107 -8.69 -1.29 -8.24
C GLU A 107 -8.69 0.11 -8.85
N PHE A 108 -8.69 0.19 -10.18
CA PHE A 108 -8.61 1.49 -10.86
C PHE A 108 -9.09 1.41 -12.30
N GLN A 109 -9.31 2.59 -12.90
CA GLN A 109 -9.58 2.74 -14.32
C GLN A 109 -8.32 3.28 -15.00
N PRO A 110 -7.74 2.56 -15.97
CA PRO A 110 -6.62 3.11 -16.74
C PRO A 110 -7.13 4.24 -17.63
N GLU A 111 -6.36 5.33 -17.72
CA GLU A 111 -6.74 6.48 -18.54
C GLU A 111 -6.20 6.40 -19.97
N ALA A 112 -5.17 5.58 -20.20
CA ALA A 112 -4.50 5.49 -21.48
C ALA A 112 -4.16 4.03 -21.78
N ASP A 113 -2.88 3.69 -21.85
CA ASP A 113 -2.42 2.34 -22.13
C ASP A 113 -2.66 1.43 -20.93
N GLU A 114 -3.71 0.59 -20.99
CA GLU A 114 -4.07 -0.30 -19.87
C GLU A 114 -2.94 -1.26 -19.48
N PRO A 115 -2.29 -1.99 -20.41
CA PRO A 115 -1.19 -2.88 -20.02
C PRO A 115 -0.06 -2.16 -19.33
N LYS A 116 0.27 -0.96 -19.77
CA LYS A 116 1.37 -0.17 -19.20
C LYS A 116 1.01 0.36 -17.81
N ALA A 117 -0.22 0.85 -17.65
CA ALA A 117 -0.71 1.32 -16.35
C ALA A 117 -0.77 0.17 -15.36
N THR A 118 -1.30 -0.98 -15.77
CA THR A 118 -1.40 -2.17 -14.95
C THR A 118 -0.03 -2.66 -14.48
N GLU A 119 0.93 -2.70 -15.39
CA GLU A 119 2.29 -3.12 -15.06
C GLU A 119 2.95 -2.16 -14.08
N ALA A 120 2.77 -0.87 -14.25
CA ALA A 120 3.34 0.15 -13.35
C ALA A 120 2.79 -0.01 -11.93
N ILE A 121 1.48 -0.20 -11.78
CA ILE A 121 0.87 -0.40 -10.47
C ILE A 121 1.33 -1.71 -9.85
N ARG A 122 1.33 -2.79 -10.64
CA ARG A 122 1.78 -4.10 -10.14
C ARG A 122 3.21 -4.05 -9.65
N ASP A 123 4.09 -3.42 -10.41
CA ASP A 123 5.51 -3.28 -10.05
C ASP A 123 5.67 -2.48 -8.76
N PHE A 124 4.88 -1.42 -8.59
CA PHE A 124 4.90 -0.62 -7.38
C PHE A 124 4.51 -1.45 -6.16
N LEU A 125 3.40 -2.17 -6.23
CA LEU A 125 2.94 -3.01 -5.12
C LEU A 125 3.94 -4.12 -4.82
N ARG A 126 4.42 -4.80 -5.85
CA ARG A 126 5.34 -5.92 -5.71
C ARG A 126 6.68 -5.47 -5.12
N THR A 127 7.21 -4.34 -5.58
CA THR A 127 8.47 -3.82 -5.07
C THR A 127 8.38 -3.49 -3.59
N GLY A 128 7.28 -2.87 -3.17
CA GLY A 128 7.05 -2.57 -1.76
C GLY A 128 6.98 -3.83 -0.91
N LEU A 129 6.19 -4.81 -1.35
CA LEU A 129 6.03 -6.07 -0.60
C LEU A 129 7.32 -6.89 -0.56
N ASN A 130 8.09 -6.88 -1.63
CA ASN A 130 9.38 -7.58 -1.66
C ASN A 130 10.34 -6.98 -0.62
N ASN A 131 10.33 -5.67 -0.46
CA ASN A 131 11.18 -5.03 0.54
C ASN A 131 10.70 -5.32 1.94
N LEU A 132 9.38 -5.34 2.17
CA LEU A 132 8.83 -5.76 3.46
C LEU A 132 9.32 -7.16 3.82
N ALA A 133 9.26 -8.09 2.88
CA ALA A 133 9.71 -9.45 3.11
C ALA A 133 11.22 -9.52 3.41
N ALA A 134 12.01 -8.67 2.75
CA ALA A 134 13.46 -8.63 2.98
C ALA A 134 13.79 -8.09 4.37
N VAL A 135 13.01 -7.13 4.88
CA VAL A 135 13.26 -6.47 6.18
C VAL A 135 12.67 -7.29 7.34
N HIS A 136 11.49 -7.85 7.15
CA HIS A 136 10.72 -8.50 8.21
C HIS A 136 10.56 -10.02 8.03
N GLY A 137 10.90 -10.55 6.88
CA GLY A 137 10.55 -11.92 6.49
C GLY A 137 11.53 -13.01 6.90
N LYS A 138 12.51 -12.65 7.68
CA LYS A 138 13.55 -13.61 8.05
C LYS A 138 13.47 -14.08 9.45
#